data_3e2e8be5648d81d2a3525e45163186a8
#
_entry.id   3e2e8be5648d81d2a3525e45163186a8
#
_cell.length_a   1.000
_cell.length_b   1.000
_cell.length_c   1.000
_cell.angle_alpha   90.00
_cell.angle_beta   90.00
_cell.angle_gamma   90.00
#
_symmetry.space_group_name_H-M   'P 1'
#
loop_
_entity.id
_entity.type
_entity.pdbx_description
1 polymer ?
#
loop_
_entity_poly.entity_id
_entity_poly.type
_entity_poly.pdbx_seq_one_letter_code
_entity_poly.pdbx_strand_id
1 'polypeptide(L)'
;MSAITLAIANQKGGVGKTTTTVNLGHALAAMGIPTLIVDMDPQANATSCLGMEKKPGFGVYEPLLSGSDLASRVQSTGRKNLWIVPSELDLAAAELELSQQESYLVKLRKCLESLKGNYGLKAILIDCPPTLGLLSMNSLCSADHLIVTLQSEYLALEGLDQIVSVITQLKNSGANEKLSLGGIVMTMYDNRTRLSYEVWLEVNKHYPKEIFKTAIPRTVRLSEAPSFGKTIFEYDRQSPGAIAYSALAN
;
A
#
# COMPACT_ATOMS: atom_id res chain seq x y z
N MET A 1 -20.20 -0.20 9.73
CA MET A 1 -19.22 -1.12 9.16
C MET A 1 -17.84 -0.54 9.41
N SER A 2 -16.92 -1.35 9.91
CA SER A 2 -15.51 -0.97 10.09
C SER A 2 -14.84 -0.72 8.72
N ALA A 3 -13.82 0.14 8.69
CA ALA A 3 -13.03 0.36 7.49
C ALA A 3 -12.28 -0.93 7.08
N ILE A 4 -12.24 -1.21 5.78
CA ILE A 4 -11.43 -2.30 5.21
C ILE A 4 -9.98 -1.81 5.11
N THR A 5 -9.04 -2.62 5.60
CA THR A 5 -7.62 -2.28 5.58
C THR A 5 -6.90 -3.13 4.53
N LEU A 6 -6.25 -2.47 3.58
CA LEU A 6 -5.49 -3.08 2.49
C LEU A 6 -4.00 -2.77 2.67
N ALA A 7 -3.15 -3.76 2.76
CA ALA A 7 -1.70 -3.59 2.65
C ALA A 7 -1.27 -3.71 1.18
N ILE A 8 -0.52 -2.74 0.69
CA ILE A 8 0.06 -2.79 -0.66
C ILE A 8 1.53 -3.16 -0.53
N ALA A 9 1.89 -4.38 -0.90
CA ALA A 9 3.23 -4.89 -0.66
C ALA A 9 3.82 -5.68 -1.84
N ASN A 10 5.14 -5.69 -1.88
CA ASN A 10 6.00 -6.59 -2.63
C ASN A 10 7.43 -6.42 -2.09
N GLN A 11 8.21 -7.51 -2.07
CA GLN A 11 9.62 -7.49 -1.64
C GLN A 11 10.52 -6.69 -2.58
N LYS A 12 10.16 -6.60 -3.85
CA LYS A 12 10.95 -5.90 -4.84
C LYS A 12 10.72 -4.38 -4.76
N GLY A 13 11.83 -3.63 -4.76
CA GLY A 13 11.79 -2.18 -4.93
C GLY A 13 11.34 -1.78 -6.33
N GLY A 14 10.70 -0.62 -6.46
CA GLY A 14 10.37 -0.04 -7.75
C GLY A 14 9.21 -0.70 -8.52
N VAL A 15 8.47 -1.64 -7.95
CA VAL A 15 7.32 -2.32 -8.61
C VAL A 15 6.00 -1.56 -8.53
N GLY A 16 6.02 -0.30 -8.10
CA GLY A 16 4.83 0.56 -8.10
C GLY A 16 3.93 0.43 -6.88
N LYS A 17 4.41 -0.04 -5.72
CA LYS A 17 3.67 -0.08 -4.45
C LYS A 17 3.09 1.30 -4.11
N THR A 18 3.95 2.26 -3.87
CA THR A 18 3.58 3.65 -3.53
C THR A 18 2.71 4.30 -4.58
N THR A 19 3.06 4.12 -5.87
CA THR A 19 2.27 4.64 -6.98
C THR A 19 0.85 4.07 -6.95
N THR A 20 0.70 2.78 -6.66
CA THR A 20 -0.60 2.12 -6.54
C THR A 20 -1.34 2.61 -5.30
N THR A 21 -0.69 2.66 -4.14
CA THR A 21 -1.30 3.15 -2.89
C THR A 21 -1.89 4.55 -3.07
N VAL A 22 -1.10 5.49 -3.60
CA VAL A 22 -1.50 6.89 -3.76
C VAL A 22 -2.63 7.05 -4.78
N ASN A 23 -2.50 6.41 -5.95
CA ASN A 23 -3.48 6.60 -7.02
C ASN A 23 -4.76 5.79 -6.81
N LEU A 24 -4.68 4.59 -6.24
CA LEU A 24 -5.87 3.84 -5.82
C LEU A 24 -6.60 4.58 -4.69
N GLY A 25 -5.86 5.11 -3.70
CA GLY A 25 -6.43 5.92 -2.62
C GLY A 25 -7.19 7.14 -3.15
N HIS A 26 -6.60 7.87 -4.10
CA HIS A 26 -7.29 9.00 -4.75
C HIS A 26 -8.52 8.55 -5.55
N ALA A 27 -8.43 7.47 -6.31
CA ALA A 27 -9.56 6.95 -7.09
C ALA A 27 -10.74 6.58 -6.18
N LEU A 28 -10.51 5.85 -5.09
CA LEU A 28 -11.52 5.51 -4.09
C LEU A 28 -12.14 6.77 -3.47
N ALA A 29 -11.31 7.74 -3.07
CA ALA A 29 -11.76 9.00 -2.50
C ALA A 29 -12.64 9.81 -3.49
N ALA A 30 -12.26 9.82 -4.77
CA ALA A 30 -13.05 10.47 -5.84
C ALA A 30 -14.40 9.79 -6.09
N MET A 31 -14.52 8.49 -5.81
CA MET A 31 -15.78 7.73 -5.82
C MET A 31 -16.64 7.98 -4.57
N GLY A 32 -16.20 8.85 -3.66
CA GLY A 32 -16.92 9.16 -2.42
C GLY A 32 -16.65 8.17 -1.28
N ILE A 33 -15.62 7.34 -1.39
CA ILE A 33 -15.19 6.39 -0.36
C ILE A 33 -14.15 7.10 0.54
N PRO A 34 -14.47 7.44 1.82
CA PRO A 34 -13.52 8.06 2.74
C PRO A 34 -12.32 7.13 2.97
N THR A 35 -11.13 7.57 2.53
CA THR A 35 -9.92 6.76 2.44
C THR A 35 -8.79 7.39 3.23
N LEU A 36 -8.09 6.59 4.03
CA LEU A 36 -6.86 6.94 4.73
C LEU A 36 -5.70 6.18 4.10
N ILE A 37 -4.60 6.87 3.81
CA ILE A 37 -3.31 6.25 3.49
C ILE A 37 -2.46 6.26 4.75
N VAL A 38 -1.77 5.15 5.04
CA VAL A 38 -0.76 5.05 6.10
C VAL A 38 0.56 4.71 5.42
N ASP A 39 1.50 5.65 5.48
CA ASP A 39 2.82 5.48 4.87
C ASP A 39 3.76 4.79 5.86
N MET A 40 4.09 3.52 5.61
CA MET A 40 4.96 2.69 6.44
C MET A 40 6.37 2.53 5.87
N ASP A 41 6.69 3.24 4.77
CA ASP A 41 8.04 3.24 4.21
C ASP A 41 8.86 4.40 4.83
N PRO A 42 10.01 4.15 5.48
CA PRO A 42 10.89 5.19 6.00
C PRO A 42 11.34 6.22 4.95
N GLN A 43 11.29 5.86 3.66
CA GLN A 43 11.57 6.81 2.58
C GLN A 43 10.46 7.86 2.42
N ALA A 44 9.29 7.65 3.02
CA ALA A 44 8.15 8.56 3.00
C ALA A 44 7.75 8.99 1.57
N ASN A 45 7.71 8.01 0.66
CA ASN A 45 7.41 8.26 -0.74
C ASN A 45 5.93 8.54 -0.97
N ALA A 46 5.00 7.86 -0.27
CA ALA A 46 3.57 8.16 -0.37
C ALA A 46 3.28 9.57 0.17
N THR A 47 3.94 9.95 1.26
CA THR A 47 3.88 11.30 1.84
C THR A 47 4.27 12.36 0.81
N SER A 48 5.43 12.19 0.17
CA SER A 48 5.92 13.13 -0.86
C SER A 48 5.05 13.16 -2.11
N CYS A 49 4.57 12.00 -2.58
CA CYS A 49 3.69 11.89 -3.75
C CYS A 49 2.37 12.65 -3.58
N LEU A 50 1.91 12.83 -2.34
CA LEU A 50 0.72 13.61 -2.03
C LEU A 50 1.01 15.10 -1.77
N GLY A 51 2.28 15.53 -1.91
CA GLY A 51 2.71 16.92 -1.67
C GLY A 51 2.79 17.27 -0.19
N MET A 52 2.84 16.25 0.69
CA MET A 52 2.94 16.46 2.12
C MET A 52 4.40 16.62 2.56
N GLU A 53 4.63 17.39 3.58
CA GLU A 53 5.97 17.61 4.13
C GLU A 53 6.37 16.45 5.07
N LYS A 54 7.62 16.02 4.96
CA LYS A 54 8.23 15.03 5.84
C LYS A 54 8.71 15.71 7.11
N LYS A 55 7.88 15.74 8.15
CA LYS A 55 8.22 16.40 9.43
C LYS A 55 8.49 15.36 10.51
N PRO A 56 9.68 15.34 11.14
CA PRO A 56 9.94 14.54 12.32
C PRO A 56 8.90 14.75 13.43
N GLY A 57 8.46 13.69 14.07
CA GLY A 57 7.48 13.72 15.15
C GLY A 57 6.01 13.91 14.72
N PHE A 58 5.72 13.95 13.41
CA PHE A 58 4.36 14.07 12.88
C PHE A 58 3.88 12.83 12.12
N GLY A 59 4.70 11.80 12.05
CA GLY A 59 4.43 10.58 11.33
C GLY A 59 4.01 9.40 12.23
N VAL A 60 4.14 8.22 11.66
CA VAL A 60 3.73 6.95 12.25
C VAL A 60 4.72 6.43 13.32
N TYR A 61 5.96 6.94 13.35
CA TYR A 61 7.06 6.39 14.17
C TYR A 61 6.74 6.33 15.66
N GLU A 62 6.48 7.47 16.28
CA GLU A 62 6.24 7.53 17.73
C GLU A 62 4.98 6.74 18.15
N PRO A 63 3.81 6.86 17.50
CA PRO A 63 2.66 6.02 17.81
C PRO A 63 2.94 4.52 17.67
N LEU A 64 3.70 4.12 16.65
CA LEU A 64 4.05 2.71 16.43
C LEU A 64 4.86 2.13 17.60
N LEU A 65 5.79 2.89 18.15
CA LEU A 65 6.62 2.46 19.29
C LEU A 65 5.84 2.47 20.61
N SER A 66 5.13 3.56 20.87
CA SER A 66 4.38 3.73 22.14
C SER A 66 3.08 2.91 22.19
N GLY A 67 2.56 2.48 21.03
CA GLY A 67 1.24 1.87 20.91
C GLY A 67 0.10 2.88 21.07
N SER A 68 0.38 4.19 20.91
CA SER A 68 -0.63 5.24 20.98
C SER A 68 -1.47 5.32 19.71
N ASP A 69 -2.58 6.04 19.79
CA ASP A 69 -3.52 6.20 18.68
C ASP A 69 -2.94 7.05 17.53
N LEU A 70 -3.11 6.58 16.29
CA LEU A 70 -2.72 7.31 15.08
C LEU A 70 -3.65 8.48 14.75
N ALA A 71 -4.79 8.64 15.43
CA ALA A 71 -5.76 9.70 15.10
C ALA A 71 -5.15 11.10 15.13
N SER A 72 -4.25 11.37 16.07
CA SER A 72 -3.54 12.65 16.18
C SER A 72 -2.55 12.92 15.03
N ARG A 73 -2.20 11.91 14.26
CA ARG A 73 -1.27 11.97 13.12
C ARG A 73 -1.97 12.03 11.76
N VAL A 74 -3.29 11.89 11.73
CA VAL A 74 -4.06 11.98 10.49
C VAL A 74 -4.03 13.41 9.96
N GLN A 75 -3.57 13.58 8.74
CA GLN A 75 -3.48 14.87 8.06
C GLN A 75 -4.38 14.88 6.82
N SER A 76 -5.00 16.04 6.57
CA SER A 76 -5.72 16.27 5.31
C SER A 76 -4.73 16.44 4.17
N THR A 77 -4.96 15.73 3.07
CA THR A 77 -4.17 15.90 1.84
C THR A 77 -4.63 17.10 1.00
N GLY A 78 -5.63 17.84 1.46
CA GLY A 78 -6.33 18.87 0.65
C GLY A 78 -7.28 18.27 -0.40
N ARG A 79 -7.34 16.94 -0.55
CA ARG A 79 -8.23 16.24 -1.48
C ARG A 79 -9.45 15.73 -0.73
N LYS A 80 -10.62 15.89 -1.33
CA LYS A 80 -11.88 15.44 -0.71
C LYS A 80 -11.83 13.94 -0.43
N ASN A 81 -12.22 13.51 0.77
CA ASN A 81 -12.27 12.12 1.23
C ASN A 81 -10.92 11.39 1.24
N LEU A 82 -9.78 12.09 1.18
CA LEU A 82 -8.45 11.49 1.23
C LEU A 82 -7.59 12.12 2.32
N TRP A 83 -7.13 11.29 3.24
CA TRP A 83 -6.23 11.63 4.35
C TRP A 83 -4.99 10.77 4.31
N ILE A 84 -3.97 11.18 5.05
CA ILE A 84 -2.72 10.43 5.24
C ILE A 84 -2.25 10.47 6.69
N VAL A 85 -1.72 9.37 7.18
CA VAL A 85 -0.72 9.35 8.24
C VAL A 85 0.64 9.30 7.56
N PRO A 86 1.44 10.37 7.63
CA PRO A 86 2.71 10.42 6.92
C PRO A 86 3.77 9.52 7.54
N SER A 87 4.78 9.17 6.76
CA SER A 87 6.02 8.59 7.25
C SER A 87 7.07 9.66 7.53
N GLU A 88 8.12 9.25 8.23
CA GLU A 88 9.28 10.07 8.59
C GLU A 88 10.55 9.22 8.59
N LEU A 89 11.72 9.87 8.46
CA LEU A 89 13.00 9.15 8.37
C LEU A 89 13.31 8.32 9.63
N ASP A 90 12.87 8.80 10.80
CA ASP A 90 13.10 8.12 12.07
C ASP A 90 12.42 6.73 12.13
N LEU A 91 11.42 6.49 11.27
CA LEU A 91 10.79 5.18 11.13
C LEU A 91 11.79 4.08 10.76
N ALA A 92 12.94 4.40 10.15
CA ALA A 92 14.01 3.43 9.89
C ALA A 92 14.58 2.81 11.18
N ALA A 93 14.60 3.55 12.29
CA ALA A 93 15.06 3.04 13.58
C ALA A 93 14.01 2.13 14.25
N ALA A 94 12.74 2.26 13.88
CA ALA A 94 11.65 1.54 14.52
C ALA A 94 11.79 0.02 14.42
N GLU A 95 12.40 -0.53 13.36
CA GLU A 95 12.59 -1.98 13.25
C GLU A 95 13.44 -2.55 14.37
N LEU A 96 14.53 -1.86 14.74
CA LEU A 96 15.39 -2.28 15.84
C LEU A 96 14.67 -2.14 17.19
N GLU A 97 14.00 -1.03 17.41
CA GLU A 97 13.32 -0.73 18.67
C GLU A 97 12.09 -1.63 18.88
N LEU A 98 11.31 -1.90 17.84
CA LEU A 98 10.19 -2.82 17.88
C LEU A 98 10.62 -4.24 18.21
N SER A 99 11.76 -4.70 17.67
CA SER A 99 12.23 -6.07 17.90
C SER A 99 12.47 -6.42 19.37
N GLN A 100 12.66 -5.40 20.21
CA GLN A 100 12.88 -5.52 21.66
C GLN A 100 11.58 -5.44 22.48
N GLN A 101 10.44 -5.18 21.84
CA GLN A 101 9.17 -4.98 22.51
C GLN A 101 8.28 -6.22 22.46
N GLU A 102 7.46 -6.40 23.48
CA GLU A 102 6.39 -7.41 23.44
C GLU A 102 5.34 -7.06 22.38
N SER A 103 4.76 -8.09 21.78
CA SER A 103 3.69 -7.95 20.79
C SER A 103 4.08 -7.03 19.59
N TYR A 104 5.35 -7.00 19.24
CA TYR A 104 5.92 -6.12 18.23
C TYR A 104 5.26 -6.24 16.83
N LEU A 105 4.66 -7.38 16.49
CA LEU A 105 4.00 -7.60 15.19
C LEU A 105 2.61 -6.95 15.08
N VAL A 106 1.98 -6.60 16.19
CA VAL A 106 0.58 -6.10 16.20
C VAL A 106 0.46 -4.64 16.65
N LYS A 107 1.57 -3.93 16.74
CA LYS A 107 1.58 -2.52 17.17
C LYS A 107 0.74 -1.64 16.27
N LEU A 108 0.95 -1.69 14.96
CA LEU A 108 0.18 -0.89 14.01
C LEU A 108 -1.31 -1.22 14.07
N ARG A 109 -1.69 -2.48 14.26
CA ARG A 109 -3.10 -2.88 14.42
C ARG A 109 -3.75 -2.13 15.58
N LYS A 110 -3.08 -2.09 16.74
CA LYS A 110 -3.57 -1.37 17.93
C LYS A 110 -3.71 0.12 17.65
N CYS A 111 -2.72 0.73 16.99
CA CYS A 111 -2.74 2.15 16.65
C CYS A 111 -3.88 2.52 15.67
N LEU A 112 -4.36 1.57 14.86
CA LEU A 112 -5.43 1.78 13.87
C LEU A 112 -6.85 1.51 14.43
N GLU A 113 -7.00 0.91 15.62
CA GLU A 113 -8.30 0.47 16.13
C GLU A 113 -9.32 1.60 16.21
N SER A 114 -8.93 2.75 16.75
CA SER A 114 -9.81 3.91 16.86
C SER A 114 -10.24 4.47 15.52
N LEU A 115 -9.32 4.48 14.55
CA LEU A 115 -9.57 4.98 13.19
C LEU A 115 -10.56 4.10 12.44
N LYS A 116 -10.54 2.79 12.64
CA LYS A 116 -11.47 1.85 12.00
C LYS A 116 -12.92 2.06 12.43
N GLY A 117 -13.16 2.54 13.66
CA GLY A 117 -14.50 2.64 14.24
C GLY A 117 -15.12 4.04 14.23
N ASN A 118 -14.32 5.09 14.42
CA ASN A 118 -14.84 6.39 14.88
C ASN A 118 -14.80 7.52 13.84
N TYR A 119 -14.06 7.38 12.73
CA TYR A 119 -13.78 8.49 11.81
C TYR A 119 -14.55 8.44 10.49
N GLY A 120 -15.52 7.54 10.36
CA GLY A 120 -16.31 7.40 9.14
C GLY A 120 -15.53 6.87 7.93
N LEU A 121 -14.28 6.46 8.15
CA LEU A 121 -13.43 5.83 7.13
C LEU A 121 -14.06 4.55 6.61
N LYS A 122 -13.88 4.29 5.32
CA LYS A 122 -14.33 3.07 4.64
C LYS A 122 -13.16 2.23 4.12
N ALA A 123 -12.03 2.88 3.80
CA ALA A 123 -10.82 2.21 3.36
C ALA A 123 -9.59 2.78 4.08
N ILE A 124 -8.64 1.89 4.42
CA ILE A 124 -7.31 2.23 4.89
C ILE A 124 -6.33 1.51 3.98
N LEU A 125 -5.46 2.26 3.30
CA LEU A 125 -4.41 1.73 2.44
C LEU A 125 -3.05 1.90 3.13
N ILE A 126 -2.32 0.80 3.33
CA ILE A 126 -1.00 0.84 3.96
C ILE A 126 0.06 0.68 2.87
N ASP A 127 0.89 1.71 2.67
CA ASP A 127 2.05 1.66 1.77
C ASP A 127 3.21 0.97 2.49
N CYS A 128 3.58 -0.23 2.03
CA CYS A 128 4.61 -1.04 2.66
C CYS A 128 6.00 -0.76 2.10
N PRO A 129 7.07 -0.79 2.93
CA PRO A 129 8.45 -0.71 2.46
C PRO A 129 8.81 -1.89 1.53
N PRO A 130 9.93 -1.79 0.77
CA PRO A 130 10.35 -2.81 -0.19
C PRO A 130 11.03 -4.03 0.44
N THR A 131 10.86 -4.24 1.74
CA THR A 131 11.43 -5.37 2.48
C THR A 131 10.33 -6.09 3.26
N LEU A 132 10.50 -7.37 3.55
CA LEU A 132 9.63 -8.11 4.48
C LEU A 132 10.16 -8.02 5.92
N GLY A 133 10.64 -6.83 6.33
CA GLY A 133 11.05 -6.52 7.70
C GLY A 133 9.86 -6.30 8.64
N LEU A 134 10.15 -5.85 9.86
CA LEU A 134 9.13 -5.68 10.92
C LEU A 134 8.04 -4.66 10.55
N LEU A 135 8.37 -3.62 9.80
CA LEU A 135 7.39 -2.63 9.34
C LEU A 135 6.37 -3.26 8.38
N SER A 136 6.84 -4.07 7.42
CA SER A 136 5.95 -4.83 6.52
C SER A 136 5.13 -5.85 7.29
N MET A 137 5.72 -6.57 8.26
CA MET A 137 4.98 -7.52 9.10
C MET A 137 3.88 -6.82 9.90
N ASN A 138 4.15 -5.65 10.50
CA ASN A 138 3.14 -4.83 11.17
C ASN A 138 2.00 -4.43 10.22
N SER A 139 2.35 -4.04 9.01
CA SER A 139 1.38 -3.68 7.96
C SER A 139 0.47 -4.87 7.63
N LEU A 140 1.05 -6.04 7.36
CA LEU A 140 0.31 -7.27 7.06
C LEU A 140 -0.51 -7.79 8.25
N CYS A 141 0.02 -7.67 9.48
CA CYS A 141 -0.73 -8.03 10.68
C CYS A 141 -1.93 -7.12 10.93
N SER A 142 -1.95 -5.91 10.37
CA SER A 142 -3.01 -4.91 10.54
C SER A 142 -4.05 -4.94 9.43
N ALA A 143 -3.73 -5.59 8.29
CA ALA A 143 -4.55 -5.60 7.09
C ALA A 143 -5.61 -6.73 7.11
N ASP A 144 -6.73 -6.47 6.45
CA ASP A 144 -7.73 -7.48 6.11
C ASP A 144 -7.32 -8.21 4.81
N HIS A 145 -6.76 -7.46 3.85
CA HIS A 145 -6.31 -8.03 2.58
C HIS A 145 -4.94 -7.48 2.17
N LEU A 146 -4.18 -8.31 1.48
CA LEU A 146 -2.94 -7.93 0.81
C LEU A 146 -3.21 -7.70 -0.68
N ILE A 147 -2.82 -6.56 -1.21
CA ILE A 147 -2.72 -6.29 -2.65
C ILE A 147 -1.24 -6.38 -3.04
N VAL A 148 -0.91 -7.29 -3.95
CA VAL A 148 0.45 -7.44 -4.47
C VAL A 148 0.58 -6.65 -5.77
N THR A 149 1.54 -5.72 -5.82
CA THR A 149 1.92 -5.06 -7.09
C THR A 149 3.00 -5.89 -7.77
N LEU A 150 2.78 -6.31 -9.00
CA LEU A 150 3.66 -7.23 -9.70
C LEU A 150 4.10 -6.65 -11.05
N GLN A 151 5.40 -6.45 -11.23
CA GLN A 151 5.95 -6.04 -12.52
C GLN A 151 6.12 -7.26 -13.43
N SER A 152 5.87 -7.10 -14.74
CA SER A 152 5.97 -8.17 -15.73
C SER A 152 7.44 -8.52 -16.05
N GLU A 153 8.08 -9.23 -15.13
CA GLU A 153 9.48 -9.68 -15.23
C GLU A 153 9.61 -11.18 -14.93
N TYR A 154 10.68 -11.80 -15.39
CA TYR A 154 10.92 -13.25 -15.31
C TYR A 154 10.81 -13.80 -13.89
N LEU A 155 11.33 -13.10 -12.87
CA LEU A 155 11.30 -13.54 -11.48
C LEU A 155 10.05 -13.09 -10.70
N ALA A 156 9.02 -12.61 -11.40
CA ALA A 156 7.82 -12.07 -10.75
C ALA A 156 7.06 -13.13 -9.94
N LEU A 157 6.97 -14.36 -10.45
CA LEU A 157 6.27 -15.45 -9.79
C LEU A 157 6.96 -15.91 -8.52
N GLU A 158 8.29 -16.03 -8.53
CA GLU A 158 9.05 -16.41 -7.33
C GLU A 158 8.81 -15.42 -6.19
N GLY A 159 8.84 -14.12 -6.49
CA GLY A 159 8.52 -13.09 -5.49
C GLY A 159 7.06 -13.13 -5.03
N LEU A 160 6.13 -13.51 -5.91
CA LEU A 160 4.72 -13.68 -5.56
C LEU A 160 4.53 -14.86 -4.60
N ASP A 161 5.13 -16.01 -4.88
CA ASP A 161 5.04 -17.20 -4.03
C ASP A 161 5.62 -16.95 -2.65
N GLN A 162 6.74 -16.22 -2.57
CA GLN A 162 7.33 -15.83 -1.29
C GLN A 162 6.38 -14.95 -0.46
N ILE A 163 5.75 -13.94 -1.05
CA ILE A 163 4.84 -13.05 -0.31
C ILE A 163 3.53 -13.77 0.08
N VAL A 164 3.03 -14.70 -0.75
CA VAL A 164 1.87 -15.53 -0.44
C VAL A 164 2.18 -16.49 0.71
N SER A 165 3.41 -17.04 0.77
CA SER A 165 3.84 -17.88 1.89
C SER A 165 3.82 -17.14 3.22
N VAL A 166 4.12 -15.84 3.24
CA VAL A 166 4.03 -14.98 4.44
C VAL A 166 2.59 -14.90 4.96
N ILE A 167 1.58 -14.81 4.08
CA ILE A 167 0.17 -14.85 4.52
C ILE A 167 -0.10 -16.13 5.30
N THR A 168 0.34 -17.27 4.77
CA THR A 168 0.16 -18.57 5.42
C THR A 168 0.87 -18.64 6.78
N GLN A 169 2.09 -18.12 6.87
CA GLN A 169 2.84 -18.06 8.13
C GLN A 169 2.14 -17.19 9.18
N LEU A 170 1.65 -15.99 8.79
CA LEU A 170 0.93 -15.10 9.70
C LEU A 170 -0.40 -15.69 10.19
N LYS A 171 -1.09 -16.45 9.35
CA LYS A 171 -2.29 -17.20 9.76
C LYS A 171 -1.94 -18.31 10.75
N ASN A 172 -0.97 -19.14 10.43
CA ASN A 172 -0.59 -20.29 11.26
C ASN A 172 -0.03 -19.87 12.63
N SER A 173 0.65 -18.73 12.71
CA SER A 173 1.14 -18.17 13.98
C SER A 173 0.08 -17.49 14.81
N GLY A 174 -1.15 -17.30 14.30
CA GLY A 174 -2.20 -16.53 14.96
C GLY A 174 -1.98 -15.00 14.92
N ALA A 175 -0.91 -14.52 14.27
CA ALA A 175 -0.63 -13.09 14.21
C ALA A 175 -1.68 -12.32 13.39
N ASN A 176 -2.19 -12.92 12.30
CA ASN A 176 -3.35 -12.42 11.55
C ASN A 176 -4.09 -13.54 10.80
N GLU A 177 -5.01 -14.20 11.45
CA GLU A 177 -5.80 -15.30 10.88
C GLU A 177 -6.72 -14.85 9.72
N LYS A 178 -7.10 -13.56 9.70
CA LYS A 178 -8.04 -13.00 8.71
C LYS A 178 -7.37 -12.52 7.43
N LEU A 179 -6.06 -12.31 7.44
CA LEU A 179 -5.35 -11.79 6.29
C LEU A 179 -5.56 -12.70 5.07
N SER A 180 -5.96 -12.13 3.96
CA SER A 180 -6.10 -12.86 2.69
C SER A 180 -5.41 -12.13 1.55
N LEU A 181 -5.09 -12.87 0.49
CA LEU A 181 -4.69 -12.25 -0.77
C LEU A 181 -5.92 -11.61 -1.40
N GLY A 182 -5.99 -10.28 -1.36
CA GLY A 182 -7.09 -9.50 -1.91
C GLY A 182 -6.97 -9.29 -3.41
N GLY A 183 -5.74 -9.30 -3.94
CA GLY A 183 -5.55 -9.24 -5.38
C GLY A 183 -4.11 -9.02 -5.80
N ILE A 184 -3.87 -9.24 -7.10
CA ILE A 184 -2.58 -9.04 -7.77
C ILE A 184 -2.78 -8.01 -8.87
N VAL A 185 -2.06 -6.87 -8.77
CA VAL A 185 -2.07 -5.79 -9.75
C VAL A 185 -0.81 -5.88 -10.60
N MET A 186 -0.97 -6.18 -11.88
CA MET A 186 0.14 -6.07 -12.83
C MET A 186 0.49 -4.61 -13.05
N THR A 187 1.74 -4.24 -12.82
CA THR A 187 2.24 -2.86 -12.94
C THR A 187 3.30 -2.74 -14.04
N MET A 188 3.50 -1.51 -14.54
CA MET A 188 4.43 -1.23 -15.64
C MET A 188 4.23 -2.17 -16.84
N TYR A 189 2.99 -2.58 -17.05
CA TYR A 189 2.62 -3.51 -18.10
C TYR A 189 2.84 -2.86 -19.47
N ASP A 190 3.56 -3.54 -20.34
CA ASP A 190 3.75 -3.13 -21.74
C ASP A 190 3.12 -4.19 -22.65
N ASN A 191 1.97 -3.88 -23.23
CA ASN A 191 1.22 -4.77 -24.12
C ASN A 191 1.92 -5.07 -25.46
N ARG A 192 3.00 -4.36 -25.77
CA ARG A 192 3.81 -4.60 -26.98
C ARG A 192 4.82 -5.73 -26.77
N THR A 193 5.08 -6.11 -25.52
CA THR A 193 6.10 -7.12 -25.21
C THR A 193 5.45 -8.50 -24.96
N ARG A 194 6.04 -9.51 -25.59
CA ARG A 194 5.65 -10.91 -25.36
C ARG A 194 5.85 -11.32 -23.91
N LEU A 195 6.92 -10.84 -23.27
CA LEU A 195 7.21 -11.14 -21.86
C LEU A 195 6.06 -10.70 -20.94
N SER A 196 5.53 -9.48 -21.09
CA SER A 196 4.41 -9.00 -20.25
C SER A 196 3.20 -9.92 -20.37
N TYR A 197 2.87 -10.36 -21.58
CA TYR A 197 1.76 -11.26 -21.81
C TYR A 197 2.00 -12.66 -21.21
N GLU A 198 3.20 -13.23 -21.40
CA GLU A 198 3.56 -14.54 -20.84
C GLU A 198 3.54 -14.54 -19.31
N VAL A 199 4.07 -13.50 -18.66
CA VAL A 199 4.01 -13.36 -17.19
C VAL A 199 2.56 -13.23 -16.72
N TRP A 200 1.74 -12.43 -17.42
CA TRP A 200 0.32 -12.32 -17.08
C TRP A 200 -0.41 -13.67 -17.19
N LEU A 201 -0.16 -14.43 -18.27
CA LEU A 201 -0.75 -15.75 -18.45
C LEU A 201 -0.36 -16.71 -17.33
N GLU A 202 0.90 -16.73 -16.93
CA GLU A 202 1.38 -17.62 -15.89
C GLU A 202 0.81 -17.23 -14.50
N VAL A 203 0.75 -15.94 -14.18
CA VAL A 203 0.07 -15.47 -12.96
C VAL A 203 -1.41 -15.83 -13.00
N ASN A 204 -2.10 -15.62 -14.12
CA ASN A 204 -3.52 -15.92 -14.26
C ASN A 204 -3.81 -17.42 -14.17
N LYS A 205 -2.88 -18.29 -14.55
CA LYS A 205 -3.00 -19.74 -14.42
C LYS A 205 -2.98 -20.19 -12.96
N HIS A 206 -2.12 -19.58 -12.14
CA HIS A 206 -1.97 -19.92 -10.71
C HIS A 206 -2.93 -19.16 -9.79
N TYR A 207 -3.29 -17.91 -10.15
CA TYR A 207 -4.11 -17.00 -9.34
C TYR A 207 -5.29 -16.40 -10.15
N PRO A 208 -6.14 -17.23 -10.78
CA PRO A 208 -7.17 -16.74 -11.71
C PRO A 208 -8.26 -15.89 -11.04
N LYS A 209 -8.43 -16.00 -9.73
CA LYS A 209 -9.43 -15.26 -8.96
C LYS A 209 -8.86 -13.98 -8.36
N GLU A 210 -7.57 -13.97 -8.10
CA GLU A 210 -6.87 -12.90 -7.40
C GLU A 210 -6.24 -11.88 -8.37
N ILE A 211 -5.92 -12.26 -9.61
CA ILE A 211 -5.37 -11.32 -10.58
C ILE A 211 -6.44 -10.33 -11.05
N PHE A 212 -6.19 -9.03 -10.88
CA PHE A 212 -7.07 -8.02 -11.42
C PHE A 212 -7.02 -8.02 -12.95
N LYS A 213 -8.18 -7.82 -13.57
CA LYS A 213 -8.30 -7.69 -15.04
C LYS A 213 -7.59 -6.43 -15.54
N THR A 214 -7.47 -5.43 -14.69
CA THR A 214 -6.82 -4.15 -15.01
C THR A 214 -5.33 -4.24 -14.71
N ALA A 215 -4.51 -4.01 -15.73
CA ALA A 215 -3.08 -3.83 -15.59
C ALA A 215 -2.73 -2.33 -15.65
N ILE A 216 -1.79 -1.89 -14.82
CA ILE A 216 -1.29 -0.52 -14.82
C ILE A 216 -0.18 -0.38 -15.88
N PRO A 217 -0.37 0.43 -16.90
CA PRO A 217 0.60 0.52 -18.00
C PRO A 217 1.88 1.23 -17.57
N ARG A 218 2.98 0.92 -18.26
CA ARG A 218 4.20 1.72 -18.15
C ARG A 218 3.96 3.06 -18.82
N THR A 219 4.02 4.15 -18.06
CA THR A 219 3.86 5.52 -18.57
C THR A 219 4.74 6.50 -17.81
N VAL A 220 5.35 7.42 -18.54
CA VAL A 220 6.19 8.50 -17.98
C VAL A 220 5.36 9.40 -17.06
N ARG A 221 4.09 9.62 -17.35
CA ARG A 221 3.20 10.47 -16.55
C ARG A 221 3.06 10.00 -15.10
N LEU A 222 3.02 8.68 -14.86
CA LEU A 222 3.01 8.12 -13.51
C LEU A 222 4.32 8.36 -12.75
N SER A 223 5.43 8.47 -13.45
CA SER A 223 6.74 8.76 -12.86
C SER A 223 6.96 10.27 -12.62
N GLU A 224 6.36 11.12 -13.44
CA GLU A 224 6.47 12.58 -13.34
C GLU A 224 5.57 13.15 -12.23
N ALA A 225 4.33 12.67 -12.09
CA ALA A 225 3.34 13.21 -11.17
C ALA A 225 3.86 13.39 -9.72
N PRO A 226 4.61 12.44 -9.13
CA PRO A 226 5.18 12.57 -7.80
C PRO A 226 6.11 13.77 -7.63
N SER A 227 6.87 14.15 -8.67
CA SER A 227 7.78 15.30 -8.63
C SER A 227 7.06 16.64 -8.43
N PHE A 228 5.75 16.65 -8.67
CA PHE A 228 4.88 17.83 -8.47
C PHE A 228 3.99 17.69 -7.23
N GLY A 229 4.16 16.65 -6.40
CA GLY A 229 3.28 16.37 -5.26
C GLY A 229 1.84 16.08 -5.67
N LYS A 230 1.64 15.52 -6.88
CA LYS A 230 0.34 15.27 -7.49
C LYS A 230 0.09 13.79 -7.73
N THR A 231 -1.15 13.38 -7.58
CA THR A 231 -1.59 12.09 -8.09
C THR A 231 -1.73 12.15 -9.61
N ILE A 232 -1.84 11.00 -10.26
CA ILE A 232 -2.03 10.96 -11.72
C ILE A 232 -3.31 11.68 -12.18
N PHE A 233 -4.35 11.69 -11.35
CA PHE A 233 -5.63 12.35 -11.65
C PHE A 233 -5.54 13.87 -11.66
N GLU A 234 -4.59 14.44 -10.92
CA GLU A 234 -4.33 15.89 -10.87
C GLU A 234 -3.27 16.29 -11.89
N TYR A 235 -2.35 15.39 -12.21
CA TYR A 235 -1.26 15.65 -13.15
C TYR A 235 -1.71 15.50 -14.60
N ASP A 236 -2.35 14.37 -14.93
CA ASP A 236 -2.87 14.08 -16.26
C ASP A 236 -4.06 13.09 -16.18
N ARG A 237 -5.26 13.66 -16.01
CA ARG A 237 -6.49 12.89 -15.81
C ARG A 237 -6.87 11.99 -16.99
N GLN A 238 -6.39 12.32 -18.19
CA GLN A 238 -6.70 11.57 -19.41
C GLN A 238 -5.62 10.53 -19.75
N SER A 239 -4.57 10.46 -18.95
CA SER A 239 -3.49 9.51 -19.20
C SER A 239 -3.94 8.06 -19.05
N PRO A 240 -3.32 7.12 -19.76
CA PRO A 240 -3.58 5.70 -19.57
C PRO A 240 -3.45 5.22 -18.12
N GLY A 241 -2.55 5.85 -17.34
CA GLY A 241 -2.39 5.56 -15.91
C GLY A 241 -3.61 5.96 -15.09
N ALA A 242 -4.19 7.15 -15.32
CA ALA A 242 -5.39 7.60 -14.63
C ALA A 242 -6.60 6.71 -14.96
N ILE A 243 -6.76 6.36 -16.24
CA ILE A 243 -7.82 5.45 -16.69
C ILE A 243 -7.69 4.08 -16.02
N ALA A 244 -6.46 3.54 -15.96
CA ALA A 244 -6.20 2.25 -15.35
C ALA A 244 -6.49 2.25 -13.83
N TYR A 245 -6.05 3.26 -13.07
CA TYR A 245 -6.36 3.34 -11.65
C TYR A 245 -7.85 3.59 -11.37
N SER A 246 -8.56 4.33 -12.24
CA SER A 246 -10.03 4.44 -12.15
C SER A 246 -10.70 3.08 -12.35
N ALA A 247 -10.23 2.30 -13.31
CA ALA A 247 -10.78 0.96 -13.57
C ALA A 247 -10.42 -0.05 -12.46
N LEU A 248 -9.26 0.09 -11.83
CA LEU A 248 -8.85 -0.75 -10.70
C LEU A 248 -9.70 -0.50 -9.45
N ALA A 249 -10.16 0.73 -9.24
CA ALA A 249 -10.96 1.11 -8.07
C ALA A 249 -12.44 0.69 -8.17
N ASN A 250 -12.94 0.36 -9.37
CA ASN A 250 -14.30 -0.13 -9.62
C ASN A 250 -14.39 -1.66 -9.49
#